data_812826da72918093f9ec67ac0b345766
#
_entry.id   812826da72918093f9ec67ac0b345766
#
_cell.length_a   1.000
_cell.length_b   1.000
_cell.length_c   1.000
_cell.angle_alpha   90.00
_cell.angle_beta   90.00
_cell.angle_gamma   90.00
#
_symmetry.space_group_name_H-M   'P 1'
#
loop_
_entity.id
_entity.type
_entity.pdbx_description
1 polymer ?
#
loop_
_entity_poly.entity_id
_entity_poly.type
_entity_poly.pdbx_seq_one_letter_code
_entity_poly.pdbx_strand_id
1 'polypeptide(L)'
;MSTPSIRIETCRDQSVLDRIGEQYDSLLRRADWVNPYFSPSWLSTWWDRQKKDRAPLFLLATTEQGELLGYWPMVERPGLLGSKGLWPFIYDEANYHFPTCENRAAPLLVDALHQCIGSFLFVWLPQVPQNFWEAYINPHFPESKNLRIIREERSSSLIKPVDGLSFDGYWEEKMGVKSRKSFAYDQRSLSSQGEVVFENLSTAEEVRSAMPSTCLVEVESSKNLENSGLYTIRGKRGFFFELLPELAGQGAVRVSFLRVDDQPIAWQLELLTPGHSYLHHLAYDQAWKKYSPGKQLLFHCLKRCWDEGRTFDFLPAFFAYKQTYANASMAAQELHWIRNSIRGRIARRLICWNMNWRKKMRERSPGLAATIAREEVSKANRSDSE
;
A
#
# COMPACT_ATOMS: atom_id res chain seq x y z
N MET A 1 16.90 26.49 -23.90
CA MET A 1 15.43 26.51 -23.60
C MET A 1 15.30 26.65 -22.11
N SER A 2 14.65 27.70 -21.60
CA SER A 2 14.40 27.86 -20.16
C SER A 2 13.47 26.75 -19.70
N THR A 3 13.85 26.03 -18.63
CA THR A 3 12.98 25.06 -18.01
C THR A 3 11.66 25.76 -17.62
N PRO A 4 10.48 25.28 -18.04
CA PRO A 4 9.23 25.95 -17.70
C PRO A 4 9.10 26.04 -16.19
N SER A 5 8.67 27.18 -15.67
CA SER A 5 8.48 27.38 -14.24
C SER A 5 7.39 26.46 -13.73
N ILE A 6 7.62 25.89 -12.54
CA ILE A 6 6.66 25.00 -11.87
C ILE A 6 5.97 25.80 -10.78
N ARG A 7 4.63 25.78 -10.79
CA ARG A 7 3.79 26.38 -9.76
C ARG A 7 3.37 25.33 -8.75
N ILE A 8 3.45 25.65 -7.47
CA ILE A 8 2.93 24.82 -6.37
C ILE A 8 1.66 25.46 -5.81
N GLU A 9 0.63 24.62 -5.71
CA GLU A 9 -0.65 25.01 -5.11
C GLU A 9 -0.94 24.12 -3.90
N THR A 10 -1.49 24.74 -2.86
CA THR A 10 -2.03 24.04 -1.68
C THR A 10 -3.54 24.16 -1.71
N CYS A 11 -4.25 23.07 -1.96
CA CYS A 11 -5.70 23.02 -2.09
C CYS A 11 -6.31 22.29 -0.88
N ARG A 12 -7.45 22.83 -0.38
CA ARG A 12 -8.18 22.26 0.75
C ARG A 12 -9.61 21.87 0.38
N ASP A 13 -9.90 21.81 -0.91
CA ASP A 13 -11.19 21.46 -1.46
C ASP A 13 -11.10 20.11 -2.17
N GLN A 14 -12.10 19.25 -1.96
CA GLN A 14 -12.14 17.94 -2.62
C GLN A 14 -12.38 18.04 -4.13
N SER A 15 -12.92 19.16 -4.65
CA SER A 15 -13.08 19.37 -6.12
C SER A 15 -11.77 19.26 -6.89
N VAL A 16 -10.63 19.33 -6.18
CA VAL A 16 -9.31 19.07 -6.77
C VAL A 16 -9.17 17.63 -7.28
N LEU A 17 -9.97 16.68 -6.77
CA LEU A 17 -9.96 15.29 -7.23
C LEU A 17 -10.42 15.17 -8.68
N ASP A 18 -11.39 16.00 -9.09
CA ASP A 18 -11.86 16.03 -10.48
C ASP A 18 -10.74 16.52 -11.41
N ARG A 19 -10.04 17.59 -11.02
CA ARG A 19 -8.89 18.12 -11.77
C ARG A 19 -7.73 17.12 -11.87
N ILE A 20 -7.47 16.36 -10.79
CA ILE A 20 -6.49 15.28 -10.82
C ILE A 20 -6.99 14.18 -11.76
N GLY A 21 -8.25 13.79 -11.68
CA GLY A 21 -8.86 12.74 -12.50
C GLY A 21 -8.75 13.00 -14.00
N GLU A 22 -9.05 14.23 -14.43
CA GLU A 22 -8.96 14.66 -15.84
C GLU A 22 -7.53 14.53 -16.42
N GLN A 23 -6.49 14.66 -15.58
CA GLN A 23 -5.09 14.66 -16.02
C GLN A 23 -4.31 13.43 -15.57
N TYR A 24 -4.94 12.49 -14.84
CA TYR A 24 -4.27 11.37 -14.20
C TYR A 24 -3.54 10.46 -15.19
N ASP A 25 -4.20 10.03 -16.26
CA ASP A 25 -3.61 9.15 -17.26
C ASP A 25 -2.43 9.80 -17.99
N SER A 26 -2.53 11.13 -18.22
CA SER A 26 -1.43 11.89 -18.81
C SER A 26 -0.23 11.97 -17.85
N LEU A 27 -0.50 12.20 -16.57
CA LEU A 27 0.55 12.20 -15.54
C LEU A 27 1.19 10.82 -15.40
N LEU A 28 0.41 9.73 -15.36
CA LEU A 28 0.95 8.37 -15.21
C LEU A 28 1.98 7.99 -16.29
N ARG A 29 1.78 8.49 -17.52
CA ARG A 29 2.73 8.24 -18.61
C ARG A 29 4.08 8.93 -18.46
N ARG A 30 4.16 9.96 -17.62
CA ARG A 30 5.34 10.80 -17.41
C ARG A 30 5.92 10.71 -16.01
N ALA A 31 5.12 10.25 -15.04
CA ALA A 31 5.51 10.21 -13.65
C ALA A 31 6.64 9.19 -13.43
N ASP A 32 7.69 9.63 -12.77
CA ASP A 32 8.78 8.77 -12.30
C ASP A 32 8.42 8.08 -10.98
N TRP A 33 7.52 8.70 -10.22
CA TRP A 33 7.00 8.22 -8.94
C TRP A 33 5.50 8.04 -9.02
N VAL A 34 5.03 6.80 -8.91
CA VAL A 34 3.60 6.48 -8.95
C VAL A 34 3.22 5.73 -7.67
N ASN A 35 2.41 6.38 -6.84
CA ASN A 35 1.90 5.74 -5.64
C ASN A 35 0.68 4.86 -5.99
N PRO A 36 0.69 3.55 -5.72
CA PRO A 36 -0.39 2.64 -6.11
C PRO A 36 -1.74 2.93 -5.40
N TYR A 37 -1.72 3.73 -4.34
CA TYR A 37 -2.90 4.07 -3.54
C TYR A 37 -3.49 5.44 -3.86
N PHE A 38 -2.85 6.23 -4.73
CA PHE A 38 -3.24 7.61 -4.96
C PHE A 38 -3.97 7.82 -6.29
N SER A 39 -4.59 6.77 -6.88
CA SER A 39 -5.49 7.00 -8.01
C SER A 39 -6.70 7.85 -7.61
N PRO A 40 -7.28 8.64 -8.51
CA PRO A 40 -8.46 9.47 -8.22
C PRO A 40 -9.62 8.66 -7.64
N SER A 41 -9.91 7.47 -8.18
CA SER A 41 -10.96 6.58 -7.66
C SER A 41 -10.68 6.10 -6.23
N TRP A 42 -9.42 5.80 -5.90
CA TRP A 42 -9.06 5.44 -4.52
C TRP A 42 -9.28 6.62 -3.57
N LEU A 43 -8.80 7.79 -3.97
CA LEU A 43 -8.90 9.00 -3.15
C LEU A 43 -10.36 9.42 -2.92
N SER A 44 -11.20 9.43 -3.96
CA SER A 44 -12.62 9.80 -3.84
C SER A 44 -13.41 8.79 -3.02
N THR A 45 -13.30 7.49 -3.34
CA THR A 45 -14.02 6.42 -2.60
C THR A 45 -13.62 6.40 -1.12
N TRP A 46 -12.33 6.65 -0.81
CA TRP A 46 -11.88 6.75 0.57
C TRP A 46 -12.42 8.01 1.25
N TRP A 47 -12.40 9.17 0.57
CA TRP A 47 -12.87 10.45 1.12
C TRP A 47 -14.35 10.43 1.46
N ASP A 48 -15.19 9.86 0.60
CA ASP A 48 -16.65 9.80 0.80
C ASP A 48 -17.05 9.05 2.08
N ARG A 49 -16.14 8.25 2.63
CA ARG A 49 -16.34 7.50 3.88
C ARG A 49 -15.75 8.19 5.10
N GLN A 50 -15.09 9.34 4.91
CA GLN A 50 -14.45 10.05 6.01
C GLN A 50 -15.45 10.91 6.79
N LYS A 51 -15.10 11.19 8.06
CA LYS A 51 -15.90 12.04 8.93
C LYS A 51 -15.73 13.51 8.62
N LYS A 52 -16.75 14.29 8.98
CA LYS A 52 -16.83 15.74 8.73
C LYS A 52 -15.80 16.58 9.51
N ASP A 53 -15.11 16.04 10.49
CA ASP A 53 -14.09 16.72 11.31
C ASP A 53 -12.70 16.74 10.65
N ARG A 54 -12.56 16.18 9.46
CA ARG A 54 -11.33 16.12 8.67
C ARG A 54 -11.36 17.13 7.53
N ALA A 55 -10.18 17.65 7.20
CA ALA A 55 -10.01 18.54 6.06
C ALA A 55 -8.96 17.98 5.10
N PRO A 56 -9.24 17.89 3.79
CA PRO A 56 -8.23 17.48 2.82
C PRO A 56 -7.17 18.56 2.70
N LEU A 57 -5.97 18.17 2.35
CA LEU A 57 -4.88 19.05 1.96
C LEU A 57 -4.14 18.40 0.79
N PHE A 58 -4.24 18.98 -0.38
CA PHE A 58 -3.55 18.52 -1.58
C PHE A 58 -2.42 19.49 -1.92
N LEU A 59 -1.23 18.96 -2.09
CA LEU A 59 -0.13 19.69 -2.69
C LEU A 59 -0.07 19.33 -4.17
N LEU A 60 -0.18 20.33 -5.05
CA LEU A 60 -0.18 20.14 -6.50
C LEU A 60 1.02 20.86 -7.11
N ALA A 61 1.69 20.19 -8.03
CA ALA A 61 2.71 20.79 -8.89
C ALA A 61 2.17 20.85 -10.31
N THR A 62 2.14 22.05 -10.89
CA THR A 62 1.65 22.26 -12.26
C THR A 62 2.62 23.13 -13.06
N THR A 63 2.56 23.03 -14.38
CA THR A 63 3.18 24.04 -15.26
C THR A 63 2.39 25.36 -15.20
N GLU A 64 2.95 26.44 -15.75
CA GLU A 64 2.22 27.72 -15.91
C GLU A 64 0.94 27.58 -16.76
N GLN A 65 0.90 26.60 -17.67
CA GLN A 65 -0.26 26.30 -18.50
C GLN A 65 -1.31 25.42 -17.79
N GLY A 66 -1.06 25.03 -16.51
CA GLY A 66 -1.97 24.23 -15.69
C GLY A 66 -1.85 22.72 -15.89
N GLU A 67 -0.83 22.24 -16.63
CA GLU A 67 -0.57 20.81 -16.76
C GLU A 67 -0.07 20.23 -15.43
N LEU A 68 -0.67 19.13 -14.98
CA LEU A 68 -0.33 18.46 -13.71
C LEU A 68 1.00 17.69 -13.84
N LEU A 69 1.96 18.04 -12.99
CA LEU A 69 3.28 17.39 -12.88
C LEU A 69 3.41 16.48 -11.69
N GLY A 70 2.50 16.61 -10.73
CA GLY A 70 2.44 15.76 -9.56
C GLY A 70 1.50 16.28 -8.49
N TYR A 71 1.18 15.39 -7.54
CA TYR A 71 0.34 15.70 -6.39
C TYR A 71 0.67 14.83 -5.20
N TRP A 72 0.44 15.39 -4.01
CA TRP A 72 0.60 14.72 -2.72
C TRP A 72 -0.63 14.94 -1.86
N PRO A 73 -1.52 13.94 -1.73
CA PRO A 73 -2.72 14.05 -0.93
C PRO A 73 -2.42 13.80 0.55
N MET A 74 -2.87 14.71 1.40
CA MET A 74 -2.77 14.66 2.85
C MET A 74 -4.13 14.96 3.47
N VAL A 75 -4.29 14.66 4.76
CA VAL A 75 -5.51 14.98 5.52
C VAL A 75 -5.15 15.60 6.87
N GLU A 76 -5.79 16.71 7.20
CA GLU A 76 -5.76 17.28 8.55
C GLU A 76 -6.68 16.47 9.47
N ARG A 77 -6.19 16.15 10.64
CA ARG A 77 -6.95 15.48 11.69
C ARG A 77 -6.74 16.14 13.04
N PRO A 78 -7.74 16.04 13.93
CA PRO A 78 -7.52 16.33 15.33
C PRO A 78 -6.34 15.51 15.87
N GLY A 79 -5.44 16.16 16.56
CA GLY A 79 -4.28 15.56 17.18
C GLY A 79 -4.36 15.56 18.71
N LEU A 80 -3.27 15.18 19.35
CA LEU A 80 -3.16 15.19 20.80
C LEU A 80 -3.34 16.60 21.38
N LEU A 81 -4.02 16.72 22.51
CA LEU A 81 -4.16 17.96 23.29
C LEU A 81 -4.84 19.12 22.51
N GLY A 82 -5.84 18.81 21.68
CA GLY A 82 -6.55 19.80 20.87
C GLY A 82 -5.71 20.45 19.76
N SER A 83 -4.58 19.83 19.40
CA SER A 83 -3.78 20.26 18.27
C SER A 83 -4.30 19.67 16.96
N LYS A 84 -3.74 20.13 15.83
CA LYS A 84 -3.92 19.52 14.52
C LYS A 84 -2.67 18.74 14.11
N GLY A 85 -2.84 17.57 13.53
CA GLY A 85 -1.82 16.80 12.86
C GLY A 85 -2.08 16.69 11.37
N LEU A 86 -1.03 16.47 10.58
CA LEU A 86 -1.12 16.19 9.16
C LEU A 86 -0.76 14.71 8.94
N TRP A 87 -1.66 13.99 8.28
CA TRP A 87 -1.60 12.55 8.03
C TRP A 87 -1.62 12.30 6.54
N PRO A 88 -1.11 11.14 6.05
CA PRO A 88 -1.38 10.73 4.69
C PRO A 88 -2.87 10.63 4.46
N PHE A 89 -3.32 10.91 3.24
CA PHE A 89 -4.75 10.89 2.92
C PHE A 89 -5.37 9.52 3.21
N ILE A 90 -4.76 8.43 2.72
CA ILE A 90 -5.21 7.04 2.93
C ILE A 90 -4.32 6.36 3.99
N TYR A 91 -4.35 6.85 5.22
CA TYR A 91 -3.43 6.43 6.29
C TYR A 91 -3.70 5.02 6.86
N ASP A 92 -4.88 4.45 6.62
CA ASP A 92 -5.34 3.17 7.18
C ASP A 92 -5.30 2.00 6.18
N GLU A 93 -5.22 2.28 4.88
CA GLU A 93 -5.21 1.27 3.83
C GLU A 93 -3.91 1.24 3.01
N ALA A 94 -3.25 2.40 2.86
CA ALA A 94 -2.06 2.49 2.04
C ALA A 94 -0.80 1.97 2.76
N ASN A 95 0.02 1.22 2.03
CA ASN A 95 1.32 0.73 2.51
C ASN A 95 2.50 1.60 2.07
N TYR A 96 2.27 2.58 1.20
CA TYR A 96 3.29 3.54 0.77
C TYR A 96 2.74 4.96 0.79
N HIS A 97 3.59 5.92 1.19
CA HIS A 97 3.20 7.32 1.36
C HIS A 97 4.27 8.26 0.78
N PHE A 98 4.19 8.47 -0.52
CA PHE A 98 4.99 9.41 -1.30
C PHE A 98 4.11 9.97 -2.43
N PRO A 99 4.45 11.12 -3.04
CA PRO A 99 3.62 11.71 -4.10
C PRO A 99 3.60 10.87 -5.37
N THR A 100 2.56 11.05 -6.18
CA THR A 100 2.61 10.67 -7.60
C THR A 100 3.11 11.89 -8.36
N CYS A 101 4.29 11.81 -8.99
CA CYS A 101 4.90 12.98 -9.65
C CYS A 101 6.04 12.65 -10.61
N GLU A 102 6.36 13.62 -11.46
CA GLU A 102 7.62 13.67 -12.20
C GLU A 102 8.79 14.04 -11.26
N ASN A 103 10.00 13.57 -11.55
CA ASN A 103 11.21 13.85 -10.75
C ASN A 103 11.44 15.35 -10.50
N ARG A 104 11.16 16.20 -11.50
CA ARG A 104 11.31 17.67 -11.38
C ARG A 104 10.33 18.32 -10.42
N ALA A 105 9.18 17.70 -10.15
CA ALA A 105 8.17 18.19 -9.22
C ALA A 105 8.40 17.71 -7.78
N ALA A 106 9.09 16.59 -7.59
CA ALA A 106 9.29 15.96 -6.29
C ALA A 106 9.91 16.89 -5.23
N PRO A 107 11.04 17.59 -5.48
CA PRO A 107 11.64 18.49 -4.48
C PRO A 107 10.70 19.62 -4.09
N LEU A 108 9.94 20.19 -5.05
CA LEU A 108 9.02 21.28 -4.79
C LEU A 108 7.80 20.85 -3.97
N LEU A 109 7.28 19.65 -4.20
CA LEU A 109 6.23 19.05 -3.37
C LEU A 109 6.73 18.80 -1.94
N VAL A 110 7.97 18.38 -1.78
CA VAL A 110 8.61 18.19 -0.47
C VAL A 110 8.78 19.53 0.25
N ASP A 111 9.24 20.58 -0.44
CA ASP A 111 9.35 21.93 0.12
C ASP A 111 7.98 22.49 0.53
N ALA A 112 6.95 22.28 -0.28
CA ALA A 112 5.59 22.69 0.05
C ALA A 112 5.07 21.97 1.30
N LEU A 113 5.31 20.66 1.42
CA LEU A 113 4.99 19.91 2.64
C LEU A 113 5.74 20.48 3.83
N HIS A 114 7.02 20.81 3.69
CA HIS A 114 7.82 21.44 4.75
C HIS A 114 7.24 22.78 5.21
N GLN A 115 6.83 23.62 4.28
CA GLN A 115 6.19 24.90 4.61
C GLN A 115 4.88 24.70 5.39
N CYS A 116 4.10 23.68 5.06
CA CYS A 116 2.87 23.34 5.77
C CYS A 116 3.12 22.92 7.24
N ILE A 117 4.27 22.32 7.57
CA ILE A 117 4.57 21.82 8.94
C ILE A 117 4.42 22.90 10.00
N GLY A 118 4.69 24.17 9.68
CA GLY A 118 4.50 25.29 10.59
C GLY A 118 3.09 25.40 11.19
N SER A 119 2.07 24.89 10.51
CA SER A 119 0.66 24.94 10.93
C SER A 119 0.22 23.73 11.78
N PHE A 120 1.03 22.67 11.87
CA PHE A 120 0.68 21.42 12.56
C PHE A 120 1.59 21.12 13.74
N LEU A 121 1.09 20.38 14.72
CA LEU A 121 1.90 19.88 15.83
C LEU A 121 2.83 18.76 15.36
N PHE A 122 2.35 17.90 14.49
CA PHE A 122 3.13 16.83 13.89
C PHE A 122 2.68 16.54 12.46
N VAL A 123 3.57 15.94 11.69
CA VAL A 123 3.29 15.31 10.39
C VAL A 123 3.75 13.86 10.46
N TRP A 124 2.91 12.94 10.03
CA TRP A 124 3.22 11.52 9.97
C TRP A 124 3.27 11.05 8.52
N LEU A 125 4.36 10.40 8.13
CA LEU A 125 4.53 9.75 6.83
C LEU A 125 5.01 8.33 7.08
N PRO A 126 4.11 7.35 7.14
CA PRO A 126 4.50 5.95 7.25
C PRO A 126 5.00 5.41 5.93
N GLN A 127 6.01 4.57 5.97
CA GLN A 127 6.49 3.75 4.85
C GLN A 127 6.82 4.55 3.57
N VAL A 128 7.63 5.59 3.71
CA VAL A 128 8.22 6.30 2.57
C VAL A 128 9.37 5.44 2.01
N PRO A 129 9.38 5.12 0.70
CA PRO A 129 10.46 4.36 0.09
C PRO A 129 11.82 5.01 0.33
N GLN A 130 12.85 4.21 0.64
CA GLN A 130 14.19 4.69 1.00
C GLN A 130 14.81 5.56 -0.11
N ASN A 131 14.64 5.16 -1.37
CA ASN A 131 15.16 5.92 -2.50
C ASN A 131 14.50 7.30 -2.64
N PHE A 132 13.18 7.41 -2.38
CA PHE A 132 12.50 8.71 -2.35
C PHE A 132 12.94 9.55 -1.14
N TRP A 133 13.10 8.89 0.02
CA TRP A 133 13.62 9.53 1.22
C TRP A 133 15.00 10.14 0.99
N GLU A 134 15.94 9.38 0.45
CA GLU A 134 17.32 9.83 0.23
C GLU A 134 17.43 10.91 -0.84
N ALA A 135 16.65 10.79 -1.93
CA ALA A 135 16.71 11.74 -3.03
C ALA A 135 16.07 13.09 -2.69
N TYR A 136 14.96 13.10 -1.97
CA TYR A 136 14.12 14.30 -1.87
C TYR A 136 13.82 14.75 -0.44
N ILE A 137 13.62 13.83 0.51
CA ILE A 137 13.20 14.23 1.85
C ILE A 137 14.41 14.54 2.74
N ASN A 138 15.36 13.64 2.82
CA ASN A 138 16.52 13.80 3.71
C ASN A 138 17.34 15.09 3.46
N PRO A 139 17.56 15.52 2.21
CA PRO A 139 18.27 16.78 1.94
C PRO A 139 17.51 18.03 2.41
N HIS A 140 16.19 18.02 2.37
CA HIS A 140 15.34 19.17 2.64
C HIS A 140 14.87 19.28 4.09
N PHE A 141 15.04 18.24 4.91
CA PHE A 141 14.53 18.18 6.27
C PHE A 141 15.62 17.86 7.30
N PRO A 142 16.65 18.68 7.46
CA PRO A 142 17.61 18.48 8.54
C PRO A 142 16.91 18.67 9.91
N GLU A 143 17.32 17.90 10.90
CA GLU A 143 16.92 18.18 12.28
C GLU A 143 17.28 19.61 12.65
N SER A 144 16.32 20.34 13.15
CA SER A 144 16.49 21.72 13.56
C SER A 144 16.10 21.93 15.02
N LYS A 145 16.41 23.11 15.59
CA LYS A 145 15.97 23.48 16.94
C LYS A 145 14.44 23.46 17.07
N ASN A 146 13.73 23.63 15.96
CA ASN A 146 12.26 23.76 15.93
C ASN A 146 11.55 22.46 15.50
N LEU A 147 12.29 21.45 15.04
CA LEU A 147 11.73 20.23 14.50
C LEU A 147 12.50 19.00 15.00
N ARG A 148 11.78 17.97 15.42
CA ARG A 148 12.34 16.68 15.80
C ARG A 148 11.78 15.61 14.89
N ILE A 149 12.65 14.69 14.45
CA ILE A 149 12.29 13.57 13.58
C ILE A 149 12.44 12.28 14.38
N ILE A 150 11.42 11.42 14.29
CA ILE A 150 11.48 10.04 14.73
C ILE A 150 11.41 9.19 13.46
N ARG A 151 12.30 8.21 13.35
CA ARG A 151 12.38 7.30 12.20
C ARG A 151 12.31 5.85 12.66
N GLU A 152 11.59 5.03 11.93
CA GLU A 152 11.63 3.57 12.03
C GLU A 152 11.76 3.00 10.63
N GLU A 153 12.75 2.15 10.42
CA GLU A 153 12.95 1.47 9.14
C GLU A 153 12.12 0.21 9.06
N ARG A 154 11.51 0.00 7.90
CA ARG A 154 10.85 -1.24 7.48
C ARG A 154 11.40 -1.66 6.14
N SER A 155 11.17 -2.89 5.74
CA SER A 155 11.58 -3.36 4.42
C SER A 155 10.46 -4.08 3.70
N SER A 156 10.41 -3.92 2.38
CA SER A 156 9.64 -4.75 1.47
C SER A 156 10.55 -5.74 0.76
N SER A 157 10.05 -6.94 0.54
CA SER A 157 10.68 -7.96 -0.29
C SER A 157 10.25 -7.79 -1.74
N LEU A 158 11.19 -7.82 -2.68
CA LEU A 158 10.93 -7.62 -4.11
C LEU A 158 11.36 -8.82 -4.92
N ILE A 159 10.62 -9.10 -6.00
CA ILE A 159 11.07 -9.96 -7.09
C ILE A 159 11.21 -9.09 -8.33
N LYS A 160 12.43 -8.98 -8.85
CA LYS A 160 12.76 -8.22 -10.06
C LYS A 160 13.15 -9.20 -11.16
N PRO A 161 12.49 -9.15 -12.33
CA PRO A 161 12.96 -9.89 -13.50
C PRO A 161 14.44 -9.60 -13.79
N VAL A 162 15.16 -10.63 -14.22
CA VAL A 162 16.58 -10.54 -14.59
C VAL A 162 16.67 -10.82 -16.08
N ASP A 163 17.35 -9.95 -16.80
CA ASP A 163 17.50 -10.07 -18.24
C ASP A 163 18.13 -11.41 -18.63
N GLY A 164 17.52 -12.08 -19.60
CA GLY A 164 17.98 -13.38 -20.10
C GLY A 164 17.67 -14.57 -19.20
N LEU A 165 17.09 -14.38 -18.01
CA LEU A 165 16.69 -15.47 -17.11
C LEU A 165 15.17 -15.68 -17.15
N SER A 166 14.73 -16.91 -17.44
CA SER A 166 13.32 -17.27 -17.32
C SER A 166 12.88 -17.35 -15.86
N PHE A 167 11.57 -17.21 -15.59
CA PHE A 167 11.06 -17.41 -14.24
C PHE A 167 11.35 -18.82 -13.69
N ASP A 168 11.26 -19.84 -14.54
CA ASP A 168 11.53 -21.22 -14.13
C ASP A 168 13.01 -21.40 -13.75
N GLY A 169 13.93 -20.79 -14.51
CA GLY A 169 15.37 -20.72 -14.16
C GLY A 169 15.62 -20.00 -12.84
N TYR A 170 15.01 -18.84 -12.67
CA TYR A 170 15.06 -18.10 -11.39
C TYR A 170 14.53 -18.96 -10.21
N TRP A 171 13.39 -19.63 -10.41
CA TRP A 171 12.81 -20.48 -9.37
C TRP A 171 13.71 -21.67 -9.02
N GLU A 172 14.38 -22.26 -10.02
CA GLU A 172 15.36 -23.33 -9.80
C GLU A 172 16.58 -22.89 -9.01
N GLU A 173 17.12 -21.74 -9.29
CA GLU A 173 18.25 -21.17 -8.57
C GLU A 173 17.88 -20.76 -7.14
N LYS A 174 16.68 -20.14 -6.97
CA LYS A 174 16.24 -19.58 -5.70
C LYS A 174 15.74 -20.64 -4.72
N MET A 175 15.07 -21.68 -5.23
CA MET A 175 14.42 -22.67 -4.39
C MET A 175 15.21 -23.97 -4.31
N GLY A 176 15.55 -24.40 -3.11
CA GLY A 176 16.22 -25.68 -2.89
C GLY A 176 15.40 -26.87 -3.40
N VAL A 177 16.10 -27.93 -3.81
CA VAL A 177 15.52 -29.16 -4.41
C VAL A 177 14.35 -29.73 -3.59
N LYS A 178 14.48 -29.75 -2.25
CA LYS A 178 13.43 -30.26 -1.35
C LYS A 178 12.15 -29.40 -1.46
N SER A 179 12.28 -28.08 -1.48
CA SER A 179 11.14 -27.16 -1.58
C SER A 179 10.46 -27.27 -2.93
N ARG A 180 11.20 -27.44 -4.03
CA ARG A 180 10.66 -27.65 -5.38
C ARG A 180 9.91 -28.99 -5.48
N LYS A 181 10.47 -30.07 -4.94
CA LYS A 181 9.81 -31.38 -4.88
C LYS A 181 8.51 -31.34 -4.07
N SER A 182 8.51 -30.66 -2.91
CA SER A 182 7.30 -30.45 -2.10
C SER A 182 6.25 -29.66 -2.88
N PHE A 183 6.65 -28.58 -3.55
CA PHE A 183 5.73 -27.77 -4.35
C PHE A 183 5.10 -28.56 -5.50
N ALA A 184 5.91 -29.33 -6.23
CA ALA A 184 5.42 -30.20 -7.31
C ALA A 184 4.50 -31.33 -6.79
N TYR A 185 4.74 -31.83 -5.56
CA TYR A 185 3.83 -32.76 -4.90
C TYR A 185 2.50 -32.08 -4.56
N ASP A 186 2.52 -30.88 -3.97
CA ASP A 186 1.30 -30.13 -3.64
C ASP A 186 0.46 -29.86 -4.89
N GLN A 187 1.10 -29.51 -6.02
CA GLN A 187 0.41 -29.30 -7.31
C GLN A 187 -0.27 -30.58 -7.81
N ARG A 188 0.45 -31.70 -7.86
CA ARG A 188 -0.15 -32.98 -8.31
C ARG A 188 -1.27 -33.46 -7.38
N SER A 189 -1.08 -33.25 -6.07
CA SER A 189 -2.07 -33.58 -5.05
C SER A 189 -3.34 -32.74 -5.19
N LEU A 190 -3.21 -31.44 -5.52
CA LEU A 190 -4.36 -30.59 -5.81
C LEU A 190 -5.06 -31.02 -7.10
N SER A 191 -4.32 -31.28 -8.17
CA SER A 191 -4.88 -31.70 -9.46
C SER A 191 -5.59 -33.08 -9.38
N SER A 192 -5.35 -33.90 -8.35
CA SER A 192 -6.10 -35.13 -8.12
C SER A 192 -7.47 -34.88 -7.47
N GLN A 193 -7.79 -33.67 -7.06
CA GLN A 193 -9.06 -33.31 -6.42
C GLN A 193 -10.11 -32.79 -7.42
N GLY A 194 -9.71 -32.42 -8.64
CA GLY A 194 -10.58 -31.91 -9.68
C GLY A 194 -9.80 -31.07 -10.70
N GLU A 195 -10.51 -30.39 -11.58
CA GLU A 195 -9.94 -29.49 -12.57
C GLU A 195 -9.40 -28.24 -11.88
N VAL A 196 -8.10 -27.99 -12.04
CA VAL A 196 -7.41 -26.83 -11.43
C VAL A 196 -7.27 -25.69 -12.43
N VAL A 197 -7.88 -24.55 -12.15
CA VAL A 197 -7.87 -23.36 -13.01
C VAL A 197 -7.28 -22.16 -12.26
N PHE A 198 -6.35 -21.45 -12.94
CA PHE A 198 -5.85 -20.13 -12.52
C PHE A 198 -6.52 -19.07 -13.39
N GLU A 199 -7.31 -18.22 -12.75
CA GLU A 199 -8.07 -17.15 -13.40
C GLU A 199 -7.47 -15.79 -13.04
N ASN A 200 -7.38 -14.89 -14.04
CA ASN A 200 -6.90 -13.53 -13.83
C ASN A 200 -7.93 -12.54 -14.38
N LEU A 201 -8.48 -11.70 -13.53
CA LEU A 201 -9.53 -10.74 -13.83
C LEU A 201 -8.96 -9.33 -13.76
N SER A 202 -9.19 -8.53 -14.79
CA SER A 202 -8.62 -7.18 -14.94
C SER A 202 -9.59 -6.15 -15.48
N THR A 203 -10.78 -6.54 -15.91
CA THR A 203 -11.83 -5.61 -16.33
C THR A 203 -12.80 -5.29 -15.20
N ALA A 204 -13.45 -4.13 -15.26
CA ALA A 204 -14.43 -3.71 -14.25
C ALA A 204 -15.57 -4.73 -14.06
N GLU A 205 -16.05 -5.32 -15.16
CA GLU A 205 -17.17 -6.26 -15.13
C GLU A 205 -16.76 -7.62 -14.56
N GLU A 206 -15.61 -8.17 -15.01
CA GLU A 206 -15.06 -9.40 -14.44
C GLU A 206 -14.86 -9.29 -12.93
N VAL A 207 -14.20 -8.22 -12.49
CA VAL A 207 -13.92 -8.00 -11.06
C VAL A 207 -15.23 -7.82 -10.29
N ARG A 208 -16.19 -7.04 -10.80
CA ARG A 208 -17.51 -6.85 -10.15
C ARG A 208 -18.24 -8.18 -9.98
N SER A 209 -18.26 -9.00 -11.02
CA SER A 209 -18.92 -10.32 -11.00
C SER A 209 -18.24 -11.30 -10.04
N ALA A 210 -16.94 -11.17 -9.85
CA ALA A 210 -16.15 -12.05 -8.98
C ALA A 210 -16.11 -11.63 -7.50
N MET A 211 -16.61 -10.43 -7.13
CA MET A 211 -16.59 -9.96 -5.74
C MET A 211 -17.25 -10.93 -4.73
N PRO A 212 -18.38 -11.59 -5.03
CA PRO A 212 -18.92 -12.63 -4.15
C PRO A 212 -17.95 -13.79 -3.90
N SER A 213 -17.22 -14.24 -4.93
CA SER A 213 -16.21 -15.31 -4.80
C SER A 213 -15.04 -14.92 -3.91
N THR A 214 -14.58 -13.66 -3.95
CA THR A 214 -13.55 -13.17 -3.02
C THR A 214 -14.02 -13.24 -1.57
N CYS A 215 -15.30 -12.90 -1.31
CA CYS A 215 -15.90 -13.00 0.01
C CYS A 215 -16.01 -14.44 0.52
N LEU A 216 -16.39 -15.39 -0.33
CA LEU A 216 -16.47 -16.80 0.04
C LEU A 216 -15.13 -17.32 0.55
N VAL A 217 -14.05 -17.09 -0.21
CA VAL A 217 -12.71 -17.50 0.20
C VAL A 217 -12.26 -16.77 1.47
N GLU A 218 -12.58 -15.48 1.59
CA GLU A 218 -12.17 -14.67 2.75
C GLU A 218 -12.82 -15.17 4.05
N VAL A 219 -14.10 -15.51 4.03
CA VAL A 219 -14.85 -16.02 5.20
C VAL A 219 -14.24 -17.33 5.72
N GLU A 220 -13.81 -18.21 4.82
CA GLU A 220 -13.19 -19.50 5.15
C GLU A 220 -11.67 -19.40 5.41
N SER A 221 -11.09 -18.20 5.32
CA SER A 221 -9.66 -17.99 5.50
C SER A 221 -9.27 -17.79 6.97
N SER A 222 -7.98 -18.06 7.30
CA SER A 222 -7.42 -17.74 8.62
C SER A 222 -7.48 -16.24 8.93
N LYS A 223 -7.52 -15.39 7.91
CA LYS A 223 -7.60 -13.94 8.07
C LYS A 223 -8.93 -13.49 8.68
N ASN A 224 -10.02 -14.20 8.38
CA ASN A 224 -11.29 -13.97 9.03
C ASN A 224 -11.21 -14.29 10.53
N LEU A 225 -10.64 -15.45 10.90
CA LEU A 225 -10.46 -15.85 12.30
C LEU A 225 -9.58 -14.86 13.07
N GLU A 226 -8.60 -14.25 12.41
CA GLU A 226 -7.67 -13.27 12.98
C GLU A 226 -8.18 -11.82 12.91
N ASN A 227 -9.41 -11.58 12.42
CA ASN A 227 -9.95 -10.24 12.13
C ASN A 227 -9.00 -9.38 11.26
N SER A 228 -8.33 -10.00 10.30
CA SER A 228 -7.32 -9.39 9.44
C SER A 228 -7.67 -9.41 7.97
N GLY A 229 -8.83 -9.94 7.67
CA GLY A 229 -9.34 -10.03 6.31
C GLY A 229 -9.76 -8.67 5.75
N LEU A 230 -9.75 -8.59 4.42
CA LEU A 230 -10.12 -7.37 3.69
C LEU A 230 -11.59 -6.97 3.97
N TYR A 231 -12.46 -7.95 4.22
CA TYR A 231 -13.90 -7.75 4.39
C TYR A 231 -14.41 -7.97 5.83
N THR A 232 -13.54 -8.38 6.75
CA THR A 232 -13.91 -8.65 8.15
C THR A 232 -14.01 -7.37 8.97
N ILE A 233 -13.30 -6.33 8.59
CA ILE A 233 -13.37 -5.02 9.25
C ILE A 233 -14.65 -4.32 8.80
N ARG A 234 -15.48 -3.94 9.78
CA ARG A 234 -16.76 -3.27 9.52
C ARG A 234 -16.58 -2.04 8.63
N GLY A 235 -17.38 -1.95 7.57
CA GLY A 235 -17.32 -0.86 6.57
C GLY A 235 -16.35 -1.09 5.41
N LYS A 236 -15.30 -1.90 5.55
CA LYS A 236 -14.34 -2.14 4.47
C LYS A 236 -14.90 -2.96 3.31
N ARG A 237 -15.82 -3.88 3.58
CA ARG A 237 -16.45 -4.69 2.52
C ARG A 237 -17.08 -3.79 1.45
N GLY A 238 -17.96 -2.87 1.84
CA GLY A 238 -18.59 -1.95 0.89
C GLY A 238 -17.57 -1.06 0.17
N PHE A 239 -16.50 -0.64 0.86
CA PHE A 239 -15.41 0.13 0.26
C PHE A 239 -14.75 -0.61 -0.90
N PHE A 240 -14.32 -1.85 -0.69
CA PHE A 240 -13.65 -2.61 -1.74
C PHE A 240 -14.59 -3.09 -2.85
N PHE A 241 -15.87 -3.34 -2.52
CA PHE A 241 -16.88 -3.69 -3.53
C PHE A 241 -17.14 -2.55 -4.53
N GLU A 242 -17.03 -1.32 -4.08
CA GLU A 242 -17.15 -0.12 -4.91
C GLU A 242 -15.84 0.17 -5.64
N LEU A 243 -14.73 0.14 -4.92
CA LEU A 243 -13.42 0.57 -5.41
C LEU A 243 -12.80 -0.38 -6.44
N LEU A 244 -12.81 -1.71 -6.19
CA LEU A 244 -12.03 -2.64 -7.01
C LEU A 244 -12.48 -2.71 -8.47
N PRO A 245 -13.80 -2.70 -8.80
CA PRO A 245 -14.23 -2.63 -10.19
C PRO A 245 -13.80 -1.32 -10.89
N GLU A 246 -13.82 -0.19 -10.19
CA GLU A 246 -13.37 1.09 -10.75
C GLU A 246 -11.86 1.07 -11.07
N LEU A 247 -11.06 0.57 -10.14
CA LEU A 247 -9.62 0.42 -10.35
C LEU A 247 -9.29 -0.59 -11.46
N ALA A 248 -10.08 -1.66 -11.59
CA ALA A 248 -9.93 -2.62 -12.68
C ALA A 248 -10.22 -1.99 -14.03
N GLY A 249 -11.27 -1.16 -14.14
CA GLY A 249 -11.57 -0.38 -15.34
C GLY A 249 -10.45 0.58 -15.76
N GLN A 250 -9.63 1.01 -14.79
CA GLN A 250 -8.43 1.86 -15.00
C GLN A 250 -7.14 1.04 -15.23
N GLY A 251 -7.20 -0.30 -15.22
CA GLY A 251 -6.01 -1.15 -15.30
C GLY A 251 -5.09 -1.06 -14.08
N ALA A 252 -5.59 -0.54 -12.95
CA ALA A 252 -4.82 -0.30 -11.73
C ALA A 252 -4.84 -1.47 -10.73
N VAL A 253 -5.66 -2.50 -10.99
CA VAL A 253 -5.71 -3.72 -10.17
C VAL A 253 -5.86 -4.97 -11.03
N ARG A 254 -5.50 -6.10 -10.43
CA ARG A 254 -5.79 -7.44 -10.92
C ARG A 254 -6.24 -8.31 -9.76
N VAL A 255 -7.32 -9.06 -9.98
CA VAL A 255 -7.82 -10.08 -9.07
C VAL A 255 -7.53 -11.45 -9.68
N SER A 256 -6.86 -12.32 -8.93
CA SER A 256 -6.53 -13.67 -9.40
C SER A 256 -7.16 -14.72 -8.49
N PHE A 257 -7.64 -15.80 -9.07
CA PHE A 257 -8.19 -16.96 -8.35
C PHE A 257 -7.43 -18.24 -8.68
N LEU A 258 -7.43 -19.15 -7.72
CA LEU A 258 -7.21 -20.56 -7.90
C LEU A 258 -8.55 -21.27 -7.63
N ARG A 259 -9.02 -22.04 -8.62
CA ARG A 259 -10.27 -22.79 -8.54
C ARG A 259 -10.01 -24.28 -8.69
N VAL A 260 -10.87 -25.07 -8.06
CA VAL A 260 -10.97 -26.53 -8.29
C VAL A 260 -12.45 -26.81 -8.58
N ASP A 261 -12.75 -27.38 -9.74
CA ASP A 261 -14.13 -27.64 -10.22
C ASP A 261 -15.04 -26.41 -10.02
N ASP A 262 -14.63 -25.25 -10.55
CA ASP A 262 -15.28 -23.94 -10.40
C ASP A 262 -15.31 -23.34 -8.99
N GLN A 263 -15.01 -24.12 -7.93
CA GLN A 263 -14.95 -23.61 -6.56
C GLN A 263 -13.71 -22.73 -6.37
N PRO A 264 -13.85 -21.44 -5.97
CA PRO A 264 -12.71 -20.61 -5.64
C PRO A 264 -12.13 -21.05 -4.28
N ILE A 265 -10.85 -21.44 -4.25
CA ILE A 265 -10.14 -21.92 -3.05
C ILE A 265 -9.05 -20.98 -2.56
N ALA A 266 -8.59 -20.08 -3.43
CA ALA A 266 -7.69 -18.99 -3.07
C ALA A 266 -7.93 -17.79 -3.98
N TRP A 267 -7.65 -16.58 -3.48
CA TRP A 267 -7.70 -15.37 -4.27
C TRP A 267 -6.57 -14.39 -3.87
N GLN A 268 -6.15 -13.58 -4.83
CA GLN A 268 -5.09 -12.58 -4.66
C GLN A 268 -5.52 -11.26 -5.31
N LEU A 269 -5.20 -10.15 -4.63
CA LEU A 269 -5.35 -8.79 -5.13
C LEU A 269 -3.99 -8.16 -5.33
N GLU A 270 -3.73 -7.73 -6.55
CA GLU A 270 -2.55 -6.95 -6.92
C GLU A 270 -2.97 -5.52 -7.29
N LEU A 271 -2.23 -4.53 -6.78
CA LEU A 271 -2.29 -3.16 -7.30
C LEU A 271 -1.24 -3.04 -8.40
N LEU A 272 -1.56 -2.33 -9.46
CA LEU A 272 -0.70 -2.18 -10.64
C LEU A 272 -0.31 -0.72 -10.86
N THR A 273 0.98 -0.48 -11.12
CA THR A 273 1.48 0.79 -11.65
C THR A 273 2.42 0.49 -12.83
N PRO A 274 2.85 1.45 -13.62
CA PRO A 274 3.83 1.20 -14.67
C PRO A 274 5.05 0.44 -14.13
N GLY A 275 5.32 -0.75 -14.69
CA GLY A 275 6.45 -1.59 -14.33
C GLY A 275 6.40 -2.31 -12.97
N HIS A 276 5.34 -2.13 -12.17
CA HIS A 276 5.24 -2.74 -10.82
C HIS A 276 3.90 -3.42 -10.59
N SER A 277 3.93 -4.50 -9.80
CA SER A 277 2.79 -5.19 -9.22
C SER A 277 2.98 -5.30 -7.71
N TYR A 278 1.99 -4.92 -6.91
CA TYR A 278 2.06 -4.90 -5.44
C TYR A 278 1.07 -5.91 -4.87
N LEU A 279 1.54 -6.85 -4.07
CA LEU A 279 0.69 -7.81 -3.36
C LEU A 279 -0.10 -7.13 -2.25
N HIS A 280 -1.30 -6.64 -2.55
CA HIS A 280 -2.14 -5.99 -1.55
C HIS A 280 -2.81 -7.01 -0.62
N HIS A 281 -3.33 -8.12 -1.17
CA HIS A 281 -4.02 -9.15 -0.40
C HIS A 281 -3.86 -10.54 -1.01
N LEU A 282 -3.84 -11.56 -0.15
CA LEU A 282 -3.86 -12.97 -0.52
C LEU A 282 -4.58 -13.75 0.58
N ALA A 283 -5.60 -14.50 0.23
CA ALA A 283 -6.32 -15.38 1.16
C ALA A 283 -6.62 -16.73 0.50
N TYR A 284 -6.84 -17.76 1.32
CA TYR A 284 -7.24 -19.08 0.85
C TYR A 284 -8.13 -19.76 1.89
N ASP A 285 -9.02 -20.62 1.43
CA ASP A 285 -9.91 -21.47 2.23
C ASP A 285 -9.09 -22.49 3.03
N GLN A 286 -9.26 -22.51 4.36
CA GLN A 286 -8.53 -23.38 5.28
C GLN A 286 -8.81 -24.87 5.07
N ALA A 287 -9.95 -25.26 4.50
CA ALA A 287 -10.24 -26.64 4.16
C ALA A 287 -9.23 -27.21 3.14
N TRP A 288 -8.67 -26.34 2.29
CA TRP A 288 -7.69 -26.69 1.26
C TRP A 288 -6.23 -26.50 1.69
N LYS A 289 -5.97 -26.13 2.95
CA LYS A 289 -4.63 -25.81 3.47
C LYS A 289 -3.56 -26.86 3.16
N LYS A 290 -3.92 -28.14 3.22
CA LYS A 290 -2.97 -29.27 2.98
C LYS A 290 -2.40 -29.28 1.56
N TYR A 291 -3.03 -28.61 0.61
CA TYR A 291 -2.60 -28.48 -0.78
C TYR A 291 -1.85 -27.18 -1.07
N SER A 292 -1.62 -26.34 -0.06
CA SER A 292 -0.89 -25.05 -0.18
C SER A 292 -1.47 -24.11 -1.26
N PRO A 293 -2.81 -23.87 -1.35
CA PRO A 293 -3.41 -23.13 -2.46
C PRO A 293 -2.91 -21.69 -2.58
N GLY A 294 -2.69 -21.00 -1.47
CA GLY A 294 -2.13 -19.64 -1.48
C GLY A 294 -0.71 -19.58 -2.07
N LYS A 295 0.12 -20.61 -1.83
CA LYS A 295 1.46 -20.70 -2.41
C LYS A 295 1.39 -20.98 -3.92
N GLN A 296 0.46 -21.82 -4.37
CA GLN A 296 0.28 -22.14 -5.78
C GLN A 296 -0.22 -20.92 -6.56
N LEU A 297 -1.21 -20.21 -6.02
CA LEU A 297 -1.71 -18.96 -6.63
C LEU A 297 -0.61 -17.90 -6.69
N LEU A 298 0.12 -17.71 -5.58
CA LEU A 298 1.24 -16.76 -5.55
C LEU A 298 2.30 -17.10 -6.61
N PHE A 299 2.69 -18.37 -6.74
CA PHE A 299 3.65 -18.81 -7.76
C PHE A 299 3.17 -18.45 -9.18
N HIS A 300 1.90 -18.71 -9.49
CA HIS A 300 1.30 -18.36 -10.77
C HIS A 300 1.36 -16.85 -11.04
N CYS A 301 1.01 -16.02 -10.04
CA CYS A 301 1.06 -14.56 -10.15
C CYS A 301 2.49 -14.04 -10.29
N LEU A 302 3.46 -14.64 -9.58
CA LEU A 302 4.88 -14.27 -9.69
C LEU A 302 5.43 -14.58 -11.08
N LYS A 303 5.10 -15.78 -11.64
CA LYS A 303 5.51 -16.16 -12.99
C LYS A 303 4.97 -15.19 -14.03
N ARG A 304 3.67 -14.90 -13.99
CA ARG A 304 3.05 -13.92 -14.87
C ARG A 304 3.71 -12.55 -14.75
N CYS A 305 3.94 -12.06 -13.53
CA CYS A 305 4.57 -10.77 -13.29
C CYS A 305 5.99 -10.69 -13.86
N TRP A 306 6.75 -11.78 -13.72
CA TRP A 306 8.08 -11.93 -14.33
C TRP A 306 8.04 -11.90 -15.84
N ASP A 307 7.13 -12.68 -16.46
CA ASP A 307 6.95 -12.78 -17.91
C ASP A 307 6.48 -11.42 -18.51
N GLU A 308 5.74 -10.60 -17.74
CA GLU A 308 5.35 -9.23 -18.07
C GLU A 308 6.50 -8.21 -17.86
N GLY A 309 7.66 -8.60 -17.37
CA GLY A 309 8.79 -7.71 -17.07
C GLY A 309 8.55 -6.77 -15.88
N ARG A 310 7.62 -7.08 -14.98
CA ARG A 310 7.23 -6.24 -13.84
C ARG A 310 7.98 -6.61 -12.56
N THR A 311 8.37 -5.63 -11.78
CA THR A 311 8.79 -5.85 -10.39
C THR A 311 7.59 -6.22 -9.54
N PHE A 312 7.66 -7.37 -8.83
CA PHE A 312 6.65 -7.75 -7.85
C PHE A 312 7.08 -7.31 -6.45
N ASP A 313 6.24 -6.52 -5.79
CA ASP A 313 6.47 -5.98 -4.45
C ASP A 313 5.50 -6.61 -3.45
N PHE A 314 6.05 -7.29 -2.45
CA PHE A 314 5.27 -7.91 -1.37
C PHE A 314 4.72 -6.91 -0.34
N LEU A 315 4.97 -5.62 -0.51
CA LEU A 315 4.66 -4.53 0.42
C LEU A 315 5.37 -4.66 1.78
N PRO A 316 5.63 -3.55 2.47
CA PRO A 316 6.34 -3.54 3.74
C PRO A 316 5.57 -4.29 4.84
N ALA A 317 5.93 -5.53 5.08
CA ALA A 317 5.48 -6.34 6.20
C ALA A 317 6.46 -7.48 6.43
N PHE A 318 6.81 -7.73 7.68
CA PHE A 318 7.72 -8.82 8.01
C PHE A 318 6.98 -10.17 8.00
N PHE A 319 7.17 -10.92 6.91
CA PHE A 319 6.80 -12.33 6.82
C PHE A 319 7.96 -13.11 6.22
N ALA A 320 8.47 -14.11 6.94
CA ALA A 320 9.64 -14.87 6.53
C ALA A 320 9.51 -15.49 5.11
N TYR A 321 8.31 -15.93 4.72
CA TYR A 321 8.10 -16.51 3.41
C TYR A 321 8.37 -15.54 2.24
N LYS A 322 8.14 -14.22 2.44
CA LYS A 322 8.38 -13.21 1.40
C LYS A 322 9.87 -13.15 1.03
N GLN A 323 10.74 -13.22 2.03
CA GLN A 323 12.20 -13.22 1.84
C GLN A 323 12.68 -14.47 1.09
N THR A 324 11.98 -15.61 1.27
CA THR A 324 12.32 -16.86 0.58
C THR A 324 12.23 -16.73 -0.93
N TYR A 325 11.27 -15.94 -1.43
CA TYR A 325 11.05 -15.75 -2.87
C TYR A 325 11.81 -14.56 -3.45
N ALA A 326 12.16 -13.57 -2.64
CA ALA A 326 12.71 -12.30 -3.10
C ALA A 326 14.16 -12.39 -3.59
N ASN A 327 14.50 -11.65 -4.63
CA ASN A 327 15.88 -11.41 -5.07
C ASN A 327 16.36 -9.99 -4.80
N ALA A 328 15.48 -9.13 -4.32
CA ALA A 328 15.80 -7.77 -3.92
C ALA A 328 14.98 -7.35 -2.70
N SER A 329 15.35 -6.25 -2.08
CA SER A 329 14.60 -5.61 -1.01
C SER A 329 14.62 -4.11 -1.18
N MET A 330 13.59 -3.44 -0.68
CA MET A 330 13.52 -1.98 -0.59
C MET A 330 13.21 -1.58 0.84
N ALA A 331 14.07 -0.77 1.45
CA ALA A 331 13.78 -0.19 2.74
C ALA A 331 12.72 0.91 2.60
N ALA A 332 11.94 1.10 3.65
CA ALA A 332 10.96 2.19 3.77
C ALA A 332 11.10 2.84 5.15
N GLN A 333 10.96 4.15 5.20
CA GLN A 333 11.08 4.95 6.42
C GLN A 333 9.71 5.35 6.94
N GLU A 334 9.46 5.12 8.22
CA GLU A 334 8.34 5.74 8.93
C GLU A 334 8.84 7.02 9.59
N LEU A 335 8.18 8.16 9.30
CA LEU A 335 8.61 9.47 9.70
C LEU A 335 7.57 10.17 10.55
N HIS A 336 8.01 10.74 11.65
CA HIS A 336 7.22 11.65 12.47
C HIS A 336 7.98 12.97 12.61
N TRP A 337 7.51 14.03 11.96
CA TRP A 337 8.00 15.39 12.24
C TRP A 337 7.16 16.01 13.33
N ILE A 338 7.83 16.50 14.38
CA ILE A 338 7.16 16.98 15.56
C ILE A 338 7.70 18.37 15.88
N ARG A 339 6.80 19.36 15.98
CA ARG A 339 7.17 20.72 16.36
C ARG A 339 7.80 20.73 17.76
N ASN A 340 8.94 21.40 17.93
CA ASN A 340 9.59 21.54 19.21
C ASN A 340 8.90 22.59 20.10
N SER A 341 7.83 22.20 20.74
CA SER A 341 7.02 22.97 21.69
C SER A 341 6.77 22.11 22.94
N ILE A 342 6.18 22.66 23.99
CA ILE A 342 5.80 21.88 25.18
C ILE A 342 4.87 20.73 24.78
N ARG A 343 3.82 21.03 23.98
CA ARG A 343 2.90 19.99 23.44
C ARG A 343 3.62 18.98 22.54
N GLY A 344 4.54 19.44 21.71
CA GLY A 344 5.34 18.58 20.85
C GLY A 344 6.27 17.66 21.63
N ARG A 345 6.87 18.11 22.73
CA ARG A 345 7.68 17.25 23.62
C ARG A 345 6.86 16.15 24.27
N ILE A 346 5.62 16.45 24.67
CA ILE A 346 4.68 15.44 25.21
C ILE A 346 4.29 14.46 24.09
N ALA A 347 3.89 14.95 22.93
CA ALA A 347 3.53 14.11 21.77
C ALA A 347 4.69 13.18 21.38
N ARG A 348 5.92 13.68 21.31
CA ARG A 348 7.13 12.90 21.04
C ARG A 348 7.31 11.75 22.04
N ARG A 349 7.18 12.03 23.35
CA ARG A 349 7.31 10.99 24.39
C ARG A 349 6.26 9.88 24.20
N LEU A 350 5.01 10.26 23.91
CA LEU A 350 3.92 9.30 23.67
C LEU A 350 4.16 8.47 22.41
N ILE A 351 4.62 9.09 21.32
CA ILE A 351 4.95 8.38 20.07
C ILE A 351 6.10 7.40 20.31
N CYS A 352 7.22 7.84 20.92
CA CYS A 352 8.35 6.99 21.24
C CYS A 352 7.96 5.82 22.17
N TRP A 353 7.11 6.09 23.17
CA TRP A 353 6.63 5.06 24.07
C TRP A 353 5.79 4.01 23.32
N ASN A 354 4.87 4.44 22.47
CA ASN A 354 4.04 3.56 21.64
C ASN A 354 4.90 2.73 20.68
N MET A 355 5.87 3.34 19.97
CA MET A 355 6.80 2.62 19.08
C MET A 355 7.60 1.56 19.83
N ASN A 356 8.16 1.89 21.00
CA ASN A 356 8.90 0.94 21.83
C ASN A 356 8.01 -0.19 22.37
N TRP A 357 6.77 0.13 22.74
CA TRP A 357 5.80 -0.87 23.19
C TRP A 357 5.44 -1.83 22.04
N ARG A 358 5.14 -1.31 20.84
CA ARG A 358 4.88 -2.12 19.64
C ARG A 358 6.07 -3.02 19.28
N LYS A 359 7.30 -2.51 19.40
CA LYS A 359 8.51 -3.28 19.17
C LYS A 359 8.60 -4.45 20.16
N LYS A 360 8.45 -4.20 21.47
CA LYS A 360 8.47 -5.24 22.50
C LYS A 360 7.37 -6.28 22.32
N MET A 361 6.18 -5.88 21.87
CA MET A 361 5.07 -6.80 21.62
C MET A 361 5.35 -7.70 20.41
N ARG A 362 5.95 -7.14 19.33
CA ARG A 362 6.39 -7.93 18.15
C ARG A 362 7.46 -8.98 18.53
N GLU A 363 8.39 -8.62 19.40
CA GLU A 363 9.43 -9.53 19.87
C GLU A 363 8.90 -10.66 20.76
N ARG A 364 7.88 -10.38 21.59
CA ARG A 364 7.29 -11.35 22.54
C ARG A 364 6.28 -12.32 21.90
N SER A 365 5.57 -11.90 20.88
CA SER A 365 4.51 -12.70 20.26
C SER A 365 4.25 -12.22 18.84
N PRO A 366 4.93 -12.80 17.83
CA PRO A 366 4.77 -12.35 16.44
C PRO A 366 3.33 -12.35 15.92
N GLY A 367 2.49 -13.32 16.36
CA GLY A 367 1.06 -13.37 16.03
C GLY A 367 0.21 -12.33 16.77
N LEU A 368 0.49 -12.09 18.06
CA LEU A 368 -0.22 -11.13 18.90
C LEU A 368 0.04 -9.68 18.48
N ALA A 369 1.25 -9.39 17.96
CA ALA A 369 1.61 -8.06 17.47
C ALA A 369 0.78 -7.64 16.25
N ALA A 370 0.45 -8.59 15.39
CA ALA A 370 -0.47 -8.36 14.27
C ALA A 370 -1.89 -8.03 14.79
N THR A 371 -2.37 -8.73 15.80
CA THR A 371 -3.69 -8.53 16.44
C THR A 371 -3.77 -7.18 17.14
N ILE A 372 -2.73 -6.78 17.88
CA ILE A 372 -2.73 -5.51 18.64
C ILE A 372 -2.63 -4.30 17.70
N ALA A 373 -1.82 -4.37 16.63
CA ALA A 373 -1.78 -3.30 15.63
C ALA A 373 -3.15 -3.07 14.97
N ARG A 374 -3.97 -4.13 14.88
CA ARG A 374 -5.34 -4.09 14.35
C ARG A 374 -6.35 -3.58 15.36
N GLU A 375 -6.22 -3.94 16.64
CA GLU A 375 -7.07 -3.41 17.70
C GLU A 375 -6.88 -1.90 17.90
N GLU A 376 -5.68 -1.37 17.68
CA GLU A 376 -5.42 0.06 17.76
C GLU A 376 -6.01 0.82 16.58
N VAL A 377 -5.95 0.26 15.35
CA VAL A 377 -6.68 0.78 14.19
C VAL A 377 -8.19 0.71 14.43
N SER A 378 -8.66 -0.39 15.03
CA SER A 378 -10.08 -0.55 15.42
C SER A 378 -10.50 0.38 16.56
N LYS A 379 -9.63 0.68 17.54
CA LYS A 379 -9.91 1.64 18.62
C LYS A 379 -9.85 3.09 18.12
N ALA A 380 -8.90 3.42 17.26
CA ALA A 380 -8.89 4.72 16.58
C ALA A 380 -10.16 4.93 15.74
N ASN A 381 -10.68 3.85 15.13
CA ASN A 381 -11.95 3.86 14.41
C ASN A 381 -13.20 3.84 15.34
N ARG A 382 -13.08 3.39 16.60
CA ARG A 382 -14.20 3.40 17.59
C ARG A 382 -14.31 4.72 18.35
N SER A 383 -13.19 5.36 18.72
CA SER A 383 -13.21 6.73 19.25
C SER A 383 -13.78 7.72 18.23
N ASP A 384 -13.85 7.26 17.02
CA ASP A 384 -14.45 7.94 15.88
C ASP A 384 -15.95 7.57 15.70
N SER A 385 -16.56 6.70 16.52
CA SER A 385 -17.96 6.24 16.38
C SER A 385 -18.90 6.67 17.53
N GLU A 386 -18.39 7.36 18.54
CA GLU A 386 -19.13 8.09 19.57
C GLU A 386 -19.02 9.61 19.31
#